data_c5427131813c10a9d3f44277b66ebd04
#
_entry.id   c5427131813c10a9d3f44277b66ebd04
#
_cell.length_a   1.000
_cell.length_b   1.000
_cell.length_c   1.000
_cell.angle_alpha   90.00
_cell.angle_beta   90.00
_cell.angle_gamma   90.00
#
_symmetry.space_group_name_H-M   'P 1'
#
loop_
_entity.id
_entity.type
_entity.pdbx_description
1 polymer ?
#
loop_
_entity_poly.entity_id
_entity_poly.type
_entity_poly.pdbx_seq_one_letter_code
_entity_poly.pdbx_strand_id
1 'polypeptide(L)'
;MRNRRYRQLSSPNQNLDSFLDILTNTVGVLMFISLFITVVAVESSTIVSTPLVSNTQKKPRFFEVRDNKITYIDDEEVDRQIALLMAGLPECTSPDAPSNFDTYTYQYYLERIKEYQSCRLQTIQSFQSFKAETRHYNVTFYDLDALQYEPITPDTGESYKTISQTDSEFQKTLEKFDPTVDYLAFIVRPDSFSAFRSARKQAWEAGYNVGWEPLKQEIPIVFGSNGRTVGVQ
;
A
#
# COMPACT_ATOMS: atom_id res chain seq x y z
N MET A 1 -50.48 28.43 76.72
CA MET A 1 -49.62 28.86 75.65
C MET A 1 -49.31 27.67 74.73
N ARG A 2 -49.81 27.67 73.49
CA ARG A 2 -49.84 26.50 72.64
C ARG A 2 -48.85 26.75 71.46
N ASN A 3 -47.63 26.11 71.49
CA ASN A 3 -46.61 26.22 70.46
C ASN A 3 -47.05 25.51 69.15
N ARG A 4 -47.35 26.25 68.16
CA ARG A 4 -47.55 25.75 66.77
C ARG A 4 -46.16 25.49 66.16
N ARG A 5 -45.84 24.17 65.95
CA ARG A 5 -44.71 23.77 65.09
C ARG A 5 -45.08 23.98 63.62
N TYR A 6 -44.39 24.92 62.98
CA TYR A 6 -44.47 25.05 61.56
C TYR A 6 -43.77 23.84 60.93
N ARG A 7 -44.51 23.04 60.18
CA ARG A 7 -43.96 22.03 59.26
C ARG A 7 -43.34 22.82 58.09
N GLN A 8 -42.02 22.73 57.94
CA GLN A 8 -41.36 23.15 56.70
C GLN A 8 -41.80 22.18 55.61
N LEU A 9 -42.52 22.67 54.65
CA LEU A 9 -42.79 21.99 53.36
C LEU A 9 -41.48 21.99 52.60
N SER A 10 -40.87 20.81 52.41
CA SER A 10 -39.75 20.64 51.54
C SER A 10 -40.18 21.06 50.12
N SER A 11 -39.47 22.01 49.54
CA SER A 11 -39.76 22.52 48.18
C SER A 11 -39.51 21.42 47.15
N PRO A 12 -40.36 21.26 46.14
CA PRO A 12 -40.22 20.23 45.08
C PRO A 12 -38.98 20.39 44.19
N ASN A 13 -38.23 21.51 44.30
CA ASN A 13 -37.03 21.80 43.49
C ASN A 13 -35.83 20.91 43.82
N GLN A 14 -35.71 20.36 45.03
CA GLN A 14 -34.57 19.52 45.39
C GLN A 14 -34.54 18.16 44.65
N ASN A 15 -35.72 17.65 44.25
CA ASN A 15 -35.79 16.42 43.47
C ASN A 15 -35.43 16.64 41.98
N LEU A 16 -35.66 17.84 41.44
CA LEU A 16 -35.34 18.19 40.08
C LEU A 16 -33.82 18.38 39.88
N ASP A 17 -33.15 19.04 40.81
CA ASP A 17 -31.67 19.24 40.77
C ASP A 17 -30.94 17.91 40.88
N SER A 18 -31.37 17.01 41.76
CA SER A 18 -30.78 15.69 41.88
C SER A 18 -31.04 14.82 40.63
N PHE A 19 -32.19 14.98 40.00
CA PHE A 19 -32.52 14.29 38.76
C PHE A 19 -31.69 14.80 37.57
N LEU A 20 -31.49 16.13 37.46
CA LEU A 20 -30.65 16.78 36.47
C LEU A 20 -29.18 16.36 36.62
N ASP A 21 -28.68 16.24 37.84
CA ASP A 21 -27.30 15.82 38.13
C ASP A 21 -27.05 14.37 37.68
N ILE A 22 -28.00 13.48 37.98
CA ILE A 22 -27.93 12.09 37.51
C ILE A 22 -28.00 12.01 35.98
N LEU A 23 -28.86 12.79 35.32
CA LEU A 23 -29.00 12.84 33.88
C LEU A 23 -27.72 13.34 33.19
N THR A 24 -27.17 14.45 33.67
CA THR A 24 -25.93 15.02 33.11
C THR A 24 -24.72 14.10 33.31
N ASN A 25 -24.63 13.45 34.46
CA ASN A 25 -23.57 12.46 34.73
C ASN A 25 -23.70 11.23 33.81
N THR A 26 -24.89 10.67 33.64
CA THR A 26 -25.12 9.53 32.75
C THR A 26 -24.83 9.88 31.27
N VAL A 27 -25.27 11.05 30.82
CA VAL A 27 -24.96 11.52 29.43
C VAL A 27 -23.46 11.76 29.27
N GLY A 28 -22.78 12.32 30.27
CA GLY A 28 -21.33 12.50 30.25
C GLY A 28 -20.58 11.16 30.15
N VAL A 29 -20.96 10.18 30.92
CA VAL A 29 -20.38 8.83 30.87
C VAL A 29 -20.64 8.15 29.51
N LEU A 30 -21.85 8.25 28.98
CA LEU A 30 -22.18 7.69 27.67
C LEU A 30 -21.40 8.36 26.52
N MET A 31 -21.23 9.70 26.56
CA MET A 31 -20.38 10.42 25.60
C MET A 31 -18.92 9.98 25.72
N PHE A 32 -18.40 9.83 26.93
CA PHE A 32 -17.03 9.37 27.13
C PHE A 32 -16.83 7.94 26.60
N ILE A 33 -17.75 7.02 26.91
CA ILE A 33 -17.69 5.65 26.38
C ILE A 33 -17.78 5.64 24.85
N SER A 34 -18.66 6.43 24.26
CA SER A 34 -18.81 6.55 22.80
C SER A 34 -17.53 7.09 22.14
N LEU A 35 -16.92 8.12 22.71
CA LEU A 35 -15.62 8.65 22.28
C LEU A 35 -14.51 7.61 22.42
N PHE A 36 -14.47 6.89 23.52
CA PHE A 36 -13.49 5.84 23.76
C PHE A 36 -13.61 4.70 22.75
N ILE A 37 -14.85 4.26 22.47
CA ILE A 37 -15.12 3.22 21.46
C ILE A 37 -14.67 3.69 20.07
N THR A 38 -14.91 4.96 19.70
CA THR A 38 -14.46 5.48 18.40
C THR A 38 -12.94 5.55 18.31
N VAL A 39 -12.25 5.98 19.36
CA VAL A 39 -10.76 5.98 19.39
C VAL A 39 -10.21 4.56 19.27
N VAL A 40 -10.73 3.60 20.05
CA VAL A 40 -10.30 2.20 19.99
C VAL A 40 -10.62 1.57 18.63
N ALA A 41 -11.77 1.89 18.03
CA ALA A 41 -12.13 1.38 16.71
C ALA A 41 -11.22 1.92 15.58
N VAL A 42 -10.74 3.15 15.69
CA VAL A 42 -9.77 3.72 14.74
C VAL A 42 -8.39 3.05 14.91
N GLU A 43 -7.95 2.77 16.13
CA GLU A 43 -6.67 2.08 16.35
C GLU A 43 -6.73 0.59 15.96
N SER A 44 -7.88 -0.07 16.06
CA SER A 44 -8.01 -1.49 15.68
C SER A 44 -7.93 -1.74 14.17
N SER A 45 -7.97 -0.71 13.34
CA SER A 45 -7.79 -0.85 11.89
C SER A 45 -6.33 -1.06 11.46
N THR A 46 -5.37 -0.99 12.38
CA THR A 46 -3.93 -1.17 12.12
C THR A 46 -3.28 -2.22 13.03
N ILE A 47 -3.96 -3.33 13.32
CA ILE A 47 -3.24 -4.50 13.81
C ILE A 47 -2.54 -5.15 12.61
N VAL A 48 -1.46 -4.52 12.18
CA VAL A 48 -0.40 -5.24 11.48
C VAL A 48 0.25 -6.10 12.55
N SER A 49 -0.15 -7.38 12.65
CA SER A 49 0.67 -8.36 13.34
C SER A 49 2.00 -8.39 12.60
N THR A 50 2.97 -7.63 13.09
CA THR A 50 4.35 -7.76 12.61
C THR A 50 4.79 -9.17 12.98
N PRO A 51 4.99 -10.08 12.02
CA PRO A 51 5.77 -11.27 12.26
C PRO A 51 7.13 -10.81 12.76
N LEU A 52 7.83 -11.65 13.50
CA LEU A 52 9.21 -11.43 13.90
C LEU A 52 10.03 -11.10 12.64
N VAL A 53 10.26 -9.80 12.42
CA VAL A 53 10.92 -9.30 11.22
C VAL A 53 12.41 -9.43 11.47
N SER A 54 13.07 -10.35 10.79
CA SER A 54 14.51 -10.26 10.62
C SER A 54 14.80 -9.37 9.41
N ASN A 55 15.61 -8.32 9.61
CA ASN A 55 16.13 -7.55 8.50
C ASN A 55 17.07 -8.43 7.69
N THR A 56 16.66 -8.75 6.47
CA THR A 56 17.52 -9.42 5.50
C THR A 56 18.04 -8.41 4.49
N GLN A 57 19.29 -8.58 4.05
CA GLN A 57 19.88 -7.81 2.94
C GLN A 57 19.61 -8.50 1.58
N LYS A 58 18.90 -9.63 1.59
CA LYS A 58 18.55 -10.35 0.36
C LYS A 58 17.51 -9.59 -0.46
N LYS A 59 17.55 -9.80 -1.78
CA LYS A 59 16.59 -9.21 -2.73
C LYS A 59 15.23 -9.91 -2.60
N PRO A 60 14.11 -9.18 -2.44
CA PRO A 60 12.78 -9.76 -2.44
C PRO A 60 12.38 -10.25 -3.84
N ARG A 61 11.73 -11.41 -3.91
CA ARG A 61 11.04 -11.94 -5.09
C ARG A 61 9.57 -12.06 -4.75
N PHE A 62 8.76 -11.24 -5.37
CA PHE A 62 7.36 -11.07 -4.98
C PHE A 62 6.43 -12.07 -5.65
N PHE A 63 5.51 -12.61 -4.86
CA PHE A 63 4.43 -13.47 -5.31
C PHE A 63 3.10 -12.97 -4.76
N GLU A 64 2.08 -12.89 -5.59
CA GLU A 64 0.71 -12.72 -5.11
C GLU A 64 0.07 -14.10 -4.90
N VAL A 65 -0.66 -14.24 -3.79
CA VAL A 65 -1.50 -15.42 -3.53
C VAL A 65 -2.95 -14.94 -3.45
N ARG A 66 -3.72 -15.23 -4.50
CA ARG A 66 -5.10 -14.79 -4.71
C ARG A 66 -5.94 -15.98 -5.22
N ASP A 67 -7.16 -16.11 -4.72
CA ASP A 67 -8.13 -17.15 -5.16
C ASP A 67 -7.52 -18.58 -5.18
N ASN A 68 -6.69 -18.85 -4.15
CA ASN A 68 -5.92 -20.09 -4.03
C ASN A 68 -4.97 -20.39 -5.21
N LYS A 69 -4.53 -19.35 -5.90
CA LYS A 69 -3.50 -19.40 -6.94
C LYS A 69 -2.28 -18.59 -6.53
N ILE A 70 -1.14 -18.95 -7.08
CA ILE A 70 0.14 -18.31 -6.84
C ILE A 70 0.64 -17.72 -8.15
N THR A 71 1.01 -16.46 -8.14
CA THR A 71 1.47 -15.73 -9.31
C THR A 71 2.77 -15.01 -8.98
N TYR A 72 3.78 -15.20 -9.80
CA TYR A 72 5.02 -14.42 -9.70
C TYR A 72 4.80 -13.00 -10.25
N ILE A 73 5.30 -12.02 -9.51
CA ILE A 73 5.30 -10.61 -9.92
C ILE A 73 6.68 -10.32 -10.51
N ASP A 74 6.77 -10.24 -11.83
CA ASP A 74 8.02 -10.01 -12.55
C ASP A 74 8.36 -8.52 -12.57
N ASP A 75 9.04 -8.07 -11.52
CA ASP A 75 9.52 -6.70 -11.35
C ASP A 75 10.71 -6.40 -12.28
N GLU A 76 11.56 -7.38 -12.58
CA GLU A 76 12.72 -7.17 -13.45
C GLU A 76 12.33 -6.84 -14.91
N GLU A 77 11.24 -7.45 -15.39
CA GLU A 77 10.70 -7.11 -16.71
C GLU A 77 10.18 -5.68 -16.75
N VAL A 78 9.48 -5.25 -15.69
CA VAL A 78 8.96 -3.89 -15.55
C VAL A 78 10.10 -2.86 -15.48
N ASP A 79 11.12 -3.14 -14.67
CA ASP A 79 12.32 -2.28 -14.55
C ASP A 79 13.01 -2.09 -15.91
N ARG A 80 13.10 -3.15 -16.72
CA ARG A 80 13.65 -3.07 -18.07
C ARG A 80 12.81 -2.18 -18.99
N GLN A 81 11.49 -2.29 -18.94
CA GLN A 81 10.60 -1.45 -19.74
C GLN A 81 10.63 0.02 -19.30
N ILE A 82 10.75 0.28 -18.00
CA ILE A 82 10.96 1.64 -17.47
C ILE A 82 12.30 2.20 -17.93
N ALA A 83 13.37 1.42 -17.90
CA ALA A 83 14.67 1.86 -18.38
C ALA A 83 14.64 2.25 -19.87
N LEU A 84 13.90 1.50 -20.71
CA LEU A 84 13.68 1.85 -22.10
C LEU A 84 12.87 3.13 -22.26
N LEU A 85 11.81 3.34 -21.45
CA LEU A 85 11.07 4.59 -21.44
C LEU A 85 11.99 5.75 -21.09
N MET A 86 12.76 5.64 -20.00
CA MET A 86 13.67 6.69 -19.53
C MET A 86 14.72 7.06 -20.57
N ALA A 87 15.28 6.06 -21.26
CA ALA A 87 16.25 6.27 -22.34
C ALA A 87 15.65 7.00 -23.56
N GLY A 88 14.33 6.92 -23.76
CA GLY A 88 13.62 7.59 -24.85
C GLY A 88 13.09 8.99 -24.51
N LEU A 89 13.22 9.43 -23.25
CA LEU A 89 12.73 10.75 -22.86
C LEU A 89 13.64 11.87 -23.35
N PRO A 90 13.08 13.03 -23.77
CA PRO A 90 13.88 14.18 -24.15
C PRO A 90 14.58 14.80 -22.93
N GLU A 91 15.79 15.31 -23.14
CA GLU A 91 16.51 16.10 -22.14
C GLU A 91 15.91 17.53 -22.06
N CYS A 92 15.16 17.81 -21.01
CA CYS A 92 14.55 19.12 -20.81
C CYS A 92 15.45 20.02 -19.98
N THR A 93 16.23 20.87 -20.65
CA THR A 93 17.12 21.81 -19.99
C THR A 93 16.40 23.13 -19.68
N SER A 94 16.37 23.53 -18.41
CA SER A 94 15.83 24.83 -18.02
C SER A 94 16.72 25.95 -18.54
N PRO A 95 16.18 26.97 -19.25
CA PRO A 95 16.98 28.10 -19.67
C PRO A 95 17.37 28.98 -18.48
N ASP A 96 18.61 29.46 -18.51
CA ASP A 96 19.09 30.45 -17.53
C ASP A 96 18.43 31.79 -17.75
N ALA A 97 18.08 32.46 -16.64
CA ALA A 97 17.56 33.82 -16.70
C ALA A 97 18.61 34.79 -17.25
N PRO A 98 18.23 35.67 -18.24
CA PRO A 98 19.18 36.60 -18.79
C PRO A 98 19.64 37.62 -17.75
N SER A 99 20.94 37.98 -17.81
CA SER A 99 21.51 39.03 -16.96
C SER A 99 21.05 40.44 -17.36
N ASN A 100 20.62 40.60 -18.60
CA ASN A 100 20.04 41.83 -19.14
C ASN A 100 18.63 41.60 -19.68
N PHE A 101 17.69 42.43 -19.34
CA PHE A 101 16.28 42.34 -19.74
C PHE A 101 15.95 43.35 -20.86
N ASP A 102 16.80 43.45 -21.91
CA ASP A 102 16.38 44.14 -23.12
C ASP A 102 15.27 43.34 -23.83
N THR A 103 14.50 44.04 -24.70
CA THR A 103 13.30 43.46 -25.33
C THR A 103 13.60 42.22 -26.15
N TYR A 104 14.76 42.17 -26.84
CA TYR A 104 15.11 41.03 -27.69
C TYR A 104 15.54 39.81 -26.84
N THR A 105 16.40 39.99 -25.89
CA THR A 105 16.87 38.95 -24.96
C THR A 105 15.73 38.38 -24.15
N TYR A 106 14.77 39.23 -23.72
CA TYR A 106 13.60 38.78 -22.99
C TYR A 106 12.66 37.94 -23.86
N GLN A 107 12.43 38.32 -25.13
CA GLN A 107 11.60 37.52 -26.03
C GLN A 107 12.22 36.16 -26.30
N TYR A 108 13.53 36.12 -26.58
CA TYR A 108 14.25 34.86 -26.75
C TYR A 108 14.16 33.96 -25.52
N TYR A 109 14.31 34.54 -24.34
CA TYR A 109 14.15 33.79 -23.08
C TYR A 109 12.73 33.21 -22.94
N LEU A 110 11.69 33.94 -23.27
CA LEU A 110 10.32 33.47 -23.24
C LEU A 110 10.09 32.31 -24.23
N GLU A 111 10.68 32.32 -25.39
CA GLU A 111 10.63 31.20 -26.34
C GLU A 111 11.29 29.96 -25.76
N ARG A 112 12.46 30.08 -25.17
CA ARG A 112 13.17 28.97 -24.51
C ARG A 112 12.37 28.41 -23.30
N ILE A 113 11.69 29.24 -22.54
CA ILE A 113 10.78 28.81 -21.46
C ILE A 113 9.62 27.98 -22.05
N LYS A 114 9.01 28.40 -23.14
CA LYS A 114 7.93 27.65 -23.80
C LYS A 114 8.42 26.27 -24.29
N GLU A 115 9.58 26.23 -24.91
CA GLU A 115 10.21 24.96 -25.36
C GLU A 115 10.42 24.03 -24.15
N TYR A 116 11.01 24.55 -23.08
CA TYR A 116 11.21 23.79 -21.83
C TYR A 116 9.91 23.26 -21.24
N GLN A 117 8.85 24.11 -21.19
CA GLN A 117 7.54 23.70 -20.72
C GLN A 117 6.93 22.61 -21.60
N SER A 118 7.04 22.74 -22.94
CA SER A 118 6.57 21.75 -23.89
C SER A 118 7.29 20.41 -23.72
N CYS A 119 8.61 20.44 -23.56
CA CYS A 119 9.44 19.27 -23.29
C CYS A 119 8.98 18.57 -22.00
N ARG A 120 8.80 19.31 -20.90
CA ARG A 120 8.31 18.75 -19.63
C ARG A 120 6.91 18.13 -19.76
N LEU A 121 6.00 18.78 -20.49
CA LEU A 121 4.68 18.24 -20.73
C LEU A 121 4.77 16.91 -21.51
N GLN A 122 5.60 16.83 -22.51
CA GLN A 122 5.83 15.59 -23.25
C GLN A 122 6.36 14.48 -22.34
N THR A 123 7.33 14.79 -21.48
CA THR A 123 7.84 13.84 -20.47
C THR A 123 6.73 13.33 -19.55
N ILE A 124 5.91 14.24 -18.99
CA ILE A 124 4.78 13.87 -18.13
C ILE A 124 3.78 12.99 -18.87
N GLN A 125 3.45 13.33 -20.12
CA GLN A 125 2.54 12.51 -20.94
C GLN A 125 3.10 11.11 -21.21
N SER A 126 4.40 10.99 -21.41
CA SER A 126 5.07 9.69 -21.59
C SER A 126 4.93 8.82 -20.34
N PHE A 127 5.09 9.39 -19.14
CA PHE A 127 4.84 8.65 -17.90
C PHE A 127 3.37 8.28 -17.73
N GLN A 128 2.45 9.22 -17.98
CA GLN A 128 1.00 8.97 -17.84
C GLN A 128 0.47 7.91 -18.82
N SER A 129 1.08 7.83 -20.00
CA SER A 129 0.72 6.84 -21.02
C SER A 129 1.50 5.52 -20.90
N PHE A 130 2.47 5.45 -19.99
CA PHE A 130 3.26 4.24 -19.79
C PHE A 130 2.39 3.08 -19.33
N LYS A 131 2.54 1.97 -20.03
CA LYS A 131 1.93 0.70 -19.68
C LYS A 131 2.95 -0.39 -19.98
N ALA A 132 3.44 -1.03 -18.93
CA ALA A 132 4.21 -2.25 -19.07
C ALA A 132 3.28 -3.45 -19.00
N GLU A 133 3.57 -4.49 -19.75
CA GLU A 133 2.86 -5.76 -19.72
C GLU A 133 3.86 -6.86 -19.40
N THR A 134 3.62 -7.57 -18.31
CA THR A 134 4.33 -8.79 -17.95
C THR A 134 3.48 -9.99 -18.32
N ARG A 135 3.95 -11.19 -18.01
CA ARG A 135 3.16 -12.42 -18.28
C ARG A 135 1.80 -12.44 -17.58
N HIS A 136 1.70 -11.81 -16.39
CA HIS A 136 0.53 -11.93 -15.52
C HIS A 136 -0.09 -10.59 -15.15
N TYR A 137 0.63 -9.48 -15.30
CA TYR A 137 0.20 -8.16 -14.84
C TYR A 137 0.34 -7.10 -15.91
N ASN A 138 -0.65 -6.20 -15.94
CA ASN A 138 -0.50 -4.87 -16.51
C ASN A 138 0.05 -3.95 -15.42
N VAL A 139 1.04 -3.14 -15.77
CA VAL A 139 1.69 -2.24 -14.82
C VAL A 139 1.64 -0.83 -15.34
N THR A 140 1.15 0.09 -14.51
CA THR A 140 1.03 1.52 -14.81
C THR A 140 1.62 2.33 -13.67
N PHE A 141 1.96 3.59 -13.92
CA PHE A 141 2.27 4.50 -12.82
C PHE A 141 0.99 4.80 -12.01
N TYR A 142 1.03 4.54 -10.71
CA TYR A 142 0.03 4.95 -9.75
C TYR A 142 0.24 6.40 -9.32
N ASP A 143 1.52 6.77 -9.12
CA ASP A 143 1.99 8.11 -8.83
C ASP A 143 3.39 8.27 -9.48
N LEU A 144 4.04 9.43 -9.34
CA LEU A 144 5.34 9.72 -9.96
C LEU A 144 6.45 8.74 -9.52
N ASP A 145 6.31 8.13 -8.35
CA ASP A 145 7.29 7.22 -7.76
C ASP A 145 6.72 5.84 -7.39
N ALA A 146 5.53 5.51 -7.86
CA ALA A 146 4.87 4.25 -7.53
C ALA A 146 4.24 3.58 -8.74
N LEU A 147 4.35 2.25 -8.80
CA LEU A 147 3.81 1.39 -9.85
C LEU A 147 2.67 0.55 -9.32
N GLN A 148 1.57 0.52 -10.03
CA GLN A 148 0.41 -0.32 -9.74
C GLN A 148 0.41 -1.55 -10.65
N TYR A 149 0.22 -2.70 -10.05
CA TYR A 149 0.16 -4.00 -10.71
C TYR A 149 -1.29 -4.50 -10.71
N GLU A 150 -1.85 -4.68 -11.89
CA GLU A 150 -3.19 -5.22 -12.09
C GLU A 150 -3.11 -6.55 -12.84
N PRO A 151 -3.72 -7.64 -12.34
CA PRO A 151 -3.74 -8.91 -13.06
C PRO A 151 -4.40 -8.74 -14.44
N ILE A 152 -3.80 -9.34 -15.49
CA ILE A 152 -4.34 -9.30 -16.86
C ILE A 152 -5.70 -10.00 -16.91
N THR A 153 -5.84 -11.09 -16.16
CA THR A 153 -7.11 -11.80 -16.03
C THR A 153 -7.41 -12.11 -14.56
N PRO A 154 -8.67 -12.16 -14.16
CA PRO A 154 -9.05 -12.53 -12.79
C PRO A 154 -8.56 -13.92 -12.38
N ASP A 155 -8.37 -14.82 -13.35
CA ASP A 155 -7.99 -16.23 -13.16
C ASP A 155 -6.47 -16.45 -13.29
N THR A 156 -5.67 -15.40 -13.16
CA THR A 156 -4.21 -15.44 -13.29
C THR A 156 -3.57 -16.28 -12.18
N GLY A 157 -2.53 -17.03 -12.52
CA GLY A 157 -1.69 -17.77 -11.58
C GLY A 157 -1.90 -19.29 -11.61
N GLU A 158 -0.98 -20.00 -10.96
CA GLU A 158 -0.99 -21.44 -10.84
C GLU A 158 -1.74 -21.90 -9.58
N SER A 159 -2.56 -22.94 -9.71
CA SER A 159 -3.27 -23.53 -8.57
C SER A 159 -2.29 -24.09 -7.54
N TYR A 160 -2.53 -23.84 -6.25
CA TYR A 160 -1.70 -24.39 -5.19
C TYR A 160 -1.62 -25.93 -5.16
N LYS A 161 -2.54 -26.62 -5.86
CA LYS A 161 -2.55 -28.08 -5.95
C LYS A 161 -1.50 -28.63 -6.92
N THR A 162 -1.04 -27.79 -7.85
CA THR A 162 -0.09 -28.17 -8.91
C THR A 162 1.33 -27.67 -8.65
N ILE A 163 1.54 -26.74 -7.71
CA ILE A 163 2.84 -26.13 -7.45
C ILE A 163 3.95 -27.10 -6.99
N SER A 164 3.58 -28.31 -6.56
CA SER A 164 4.55 -29.37 -6.21
C SER A 164 4.98 -30.23 -7.39
N GLN A 165 4.38 -30.03 -8.55
CA GLN A 165 4.73 -30.77 -9.76
C GLN A 165 6.03 -30.21 -10.35
N THR A 166 6.86 -31.10 -10.89
CA THR A 166 8.19 -30.73 -11.44
C THR A 166 8.12 -29.74 -12.59
N ASP A 167 7.01 -29.70 -13.32
CA ASP A 167 6.80 -28.80 -14.46
C ASP A 167 6.02 -27.54 -14.07
N SER A 168 5.72 -27.35 -12.79
CA SER A 168 4.98 -26.20 -12.29
C SER A 168 5.71 -24.88 -12.59
N GLU A 169 4.94 -23.82 -12.80
CA GLU A 169 5.50 -22.48 -12.99
C GLU A 169 6.20 -21.97 -11.74
N PHE A 170 5.65 -22.27 -10.58
CA PHE A 170 6.23 -21.93 -9.29
C PHE A 170 7.62 -22.56 -9.11
N GLN A 171 7.77 -23.87 -9.38
CA GLN A 171 9.06 -24.55 -9.28
C GLN A 171 10.08 -23.98 -10.26
N LYS A 172 9.70 -23.81 -11.53
CA LYS A 172 10.55 -23.21 -12.56
C LYS A 172 10.99 -21.78 -12.19
N THR A 173 10.14 -21.06 -11.46
CA THR A 173 10.47 -19.71 -11.00
C THR A 173 11.46 -19.79 -9.83
N LEU A 174 11.30 -20.72 -8.89
CA LEU A 174 12.28 -20.93 -7.82
C LEU A 174 13.66 -21.31 -8.37
N GLU A 175 13.74 -22.14 -9.40
CA GLU A 175 15.02 -22.55 -10.02
C GLU A 175 15.80 -21.41 -10.68
N LYS A 176 15.13 -20.28 -10.98
CA LYS A 176 15.79 -19.10 -11.57
C LYS A 176 16.54 -18.25 -10.55
N PHE A 177 16.22 -18.39 -9.26
CA PHE A 177 16.73 -17.55 -8.20
C PHE A 177 17.72 -18.29 -7.31
N ASP A 178 18.52 -17.53 -6.56
CA ASP A 178 19.50 -18.06 -5.62
C ASP A 178 19.04 -17.80 -4.18
N PRO A 179 18.76 -18.85 -3.39
CA PRO A 179 18.31 -18.69 -2.01
C PRO A 179 19.34 -18.02 -1.08
N THR A 180 20.62 -17.89 -1.50
CA THR A 180 21.63 -17.16 -0.75
C THR A 180 21.51 -15.64 -0.91
N VAL A 181 20.99 -15.17 -2.04
CA VAL A 181 20.88 -13.77 -2.43
C VAL A 181 19.43 -13.26 -2.41
N ASP A 182 18.49 -14.16 -2.71
CA ASP A 182 17.07 -13.84 -2.82
C ASP A 182 16.28 -14.39 -1.63
N TYR A 183 15.15 -13.75 -1.32
CA TYR A 183 14.11 -14.29 -0.45
C TYR A 183 12.74 -14.13 -1.11
N LEU A 184 11.77 -14.97 -0.73
CA LEU A 184 10.43 -14.92 -1.31
C LEU A 184 9.52 -14.08 -0.43
N ALA A 185 8.85 -13.10 -1.03
CA ALA A 185 7.91 -12.21 -0.39
C ALA A 185 6.49 -12.46 -0.93
N PHE A 186 5.58 -12.93 -0.09
CA PHE A 186 4.22 -13.25 -0.50
C PHE A 186 3.24 -12.15 -0.08
N ILE A 187 2.46 -11.66 -1.03
CA ILE A 187 1.30 -10.81 -0.81
C ILE A 187 0.08 -11.72 -0.79
N VAL A 188 -0.52 -11.91 0.40
CA VAL A 188 -1.54 -12.93 0.61
C VAL A 188 -2.92 -12.31 0.76
N ARG A 189 -3.84 -12.71 -0.14
CA ARG A 189 -5.25 -12.31 -0.05
C ARG A 189 -5.98 -13.14 1.02
N PRO A 190 -7.05 -12.61 1.65
CA PRO A 190 -7.67 -13.21 2.84
C PRO A 190 -8.15 -14.65 2.68
N ASP A 191 -8.61 -15.03 1.49
CA ASP A 191 -9.15 -16.35 1.16
C ASP A 191 -8.09 -17.38 0.75
N SER A 192 -6.82 -16.98 0.66
CA SER A 192 -5.75 -17.73 0.00
C SER A 192 -4.67 -18.27 0.97
N PHE A 193 -4.93 -18.29 2.25
CA PHE A 193 -3.96 -18.77 3.25
C PHE A 193 -3.58 -20.25 3.08
N SER A 194 -4.46 -21.08 2.54
CA SER A 194 -4.15 -22.49 2.26
C SER A 194 -3.10 -22.61 1.16
N ALA A 195 -3.24 -21.84 0.10
CA ALA A 195 -2.27 -21.75 -0.99
C ALA A 195 -0.94 -21.19 -0.50
N PHE A 196 -0.96 -20.13 0.30
CA PHE A 196 0.24 -19.57 0.90
C PHE A 196 1.00 -20.60 1.75
N ARG A 197 0.31 -21.36 2.62
CA ARG A 197 0.98 -22.38 3.44
C ARG A 197 1.68 -23.45 2.59
N SER A 198 1.06 -23.84 1.48
CA SER A 198 1.63 -24.81 0.55
C SER A 198 2.88 -24.24 -0.15
N ALA A 199 2.79 -23.00 -0.68
CA ALA A 199 3.91 -22.32 -1.32
C ALA A 199 5.08 -22.07 -0.35
N ARG A 200 4.78 -21.60 0.86
CA ARG A 200 5.80 -21.39 1.90
C ARG A 200 6.55 -22.68 2.23
N LYS A 201 5.84 -23.80 2.38
CA LYS A 201 6.48 -25.09 2.65
C LYS A 201 7.48 -25.44 1.57
N GLN A 202 7.10 -25.32 0.30
CA GLN A 202 8.00 -25.64 -0.82
C GLN A 202 9.17 -24.64 -0.92
N ALA A 203 8.94 -23.37 -0.66
CA ALA A 203 9.99 -22.36 -0.60
C ALA A 203 11.04 -22.71 0.46
N TRP A 204 10.62 -23.12 1.66
CA TRP A 204 11.53 -23.57 2.72
C TRP A 204 12.29 -24.86 2.36
N GLU A 205 11.61 -25.83 1.73
CA GLU A 205 12.25 -27.06 1.24
C GLU A 205 13.30 -26.76 0.17
N ALA A 206 13.12 -25.69 -0.61
CA ALA A 206 14.10 -25.19 -1.57
C ALA A 206 15.17 -24.25 -0.95
N GLY A 207 15.15 -24.02 0.37
CA GLY A 207 16.16 -23.25 1.10
C GLY A 207 15.93 -21.73 1.13
N TYR A 208 14.77 -21.24 0.70
CA TYR A 208 14.46 -19.80 0.71
C TYR A 208 13.97 -19.31 2.07
N ASN A 209 14.41 -18.10 2.45
CA ASN A 209 13.73 -17.34 3.47
C ASN A 209 12.38 -16.84 2.91
N VAL A 210 11.35 -16.80 3.75
CA VAL A 210 10.00 -16.42 3.34
C VAL A 210 9.49 -15.27 4.19
N GLY A 211 9.09 -14.19 3.54
CA GLY A 211 8.31 -13.11 4.11
C GLY A 211 6.87 -13.13 3.56
N TRP A 212 5.94 -12.56 4.30
CA TRP A 212 4.59 -12.39 3.80
C TRP A 212 3.88 -11.22 4.46
N GLU A 213 2.90 -10.66 3.74
CA GLU A 213 2.00 -9.65 4.26
C GLU A 213 0.57 -9.90 3.79
N PRO A 214 -0.43 -9.65 4.63
CA PRO A 214 -1.83 -9.70 4.21
C PRO A 214 -2.18 -8.44 3.42
N LEU A 215 -2.91 -8.60 2.31
CA LEU A 215 -3.47 -7.49 1.54
C LEU A 215 -4.94 -7.76 1.25
N LYS A 216 -5.82 -6.79 1.54
CA LYS A 216 -7.27 -6.93 1.27
C LYS A 216 -7.51 -7.11 -0.23
N GLN A 217 -8.63 -7.79 -0.57
CA GLN A 217 -8.95 -8.14 -1.95
C GLN A 217 -9.07 -6.93 -2.88
N GLU A 218 -9.62 -5.84 -2.38
CA GLU A 218 -9.91 -4.63 -3.16
C GLU A 218 -8.70 -3.69 -3.29
N ILE A 219 -7.64 -3.90 -2.51
CA ILE A 219 -6.47 -3.03 -2.52
C ILE A 219 -5.54 -3.46 -3.65
N PRO A 220 -5.18 -2.56 -4.58
CA PRO A 220 -4.21 -2.87 -5.64
C PRO A 220 -2.82 -3.14 -5.05
N ILE A 221 -2.01 -3.89 -5.78
CA ILE A 221 -0.59 -4.03 -5.46
C ILE A 221 0.12 -2.79 -5.98
N VAL A 222 0.78 -2.07 -5.07
CA VAL A 222 1.55 -0.87 -5.42
C VAL A 222 2.96 -1.00 -4.86
N PHE A 223 3.95 -0.81 -5.71
CA PHE A 223 5.36 -0.73 -5.35
C PHE A 223 5.85 0.70 -5.50
N GLY A 224 6.40 1.29 -4.45
CA GLY A 224 7.06 2.60 -4.49
C GLY A 224 8.50 2.51 -5.01
N SER A 225 9.13 3.65 -5.25
CA SER A 225 10.53 3.77 -5.73
C SER A 225 11.57 3.10 -4.82
N ASN A 226 11.26 2.95 -3.54
CA ASN A 226 12.10 2.23 -2.56
C ASN A 226 11.78 0.73 -2.48
N GLY A 227 10.97 0.22 -3.41
CA GLY A 227 10.44 -1.14 -3.37
C GLY A 227 9.42 -1.32 -2.23
N ARG A 228 8.99 -2.56 -2.03
CA ARG A 228 8.14 -2.98 -0.92
C ARG A 228 8.95 -3.94 -0.06
N THR A 229 9.13 -3.64 1.21
CA THR A 229 9.82 -4.53 2.14
C THR A 229 8.79 -5.37 2.89
N VAL A 230 8.89 -6.67 2.78
CA VAL A 230 8.09 -7.64 3.54
C VAL A 230 9.00 -8.30 4.57
N GLY A 231 8.55 -8.32 5.82
CA GLY A 231 9.33 -8.94 6.90
C GLY A 231 9.52 -10.44 6.66
N VAL A 232 10.76 -10.91 6.84
CA VAL A 232 11.16 -12.33 6.68
C VAL A 232 11.00 -13.07 8.00
N GLN A 233 10.47 -14.29 7.95
CA GLN A 233 10.37 -15.24 9.06
C GLN A 233 11.43 -16.33 8.94
#